data_ab87241294df5cbfef47c77b5acd5549
#
_entry.id   ab87241294df5cbfef47c77b5acd5549
#
_cell.length_a   1.000
_cell.length_b   1.000
_cell.length_c   1.000
_cell.angle_alpha   90.00
_cell.angle_beta   90.00
_cell.angle_gamma   90.00
#
_symmetry.space_group_name_H-M   'P 1'
#
loop_
_entity.id
_entity.type
_entity.pdbx_description
1 polymer ?
#
loop_
_entity_poly.entity_id
_entity_poly.type
_entity_poly.pdbx_seq_one_letter_code
_entity_poly.pdbx_strand_id
1 'polypeptide(L)'
;MQEVNQLINSENVYSNIKKDNFGKMLLDKINSYGESDYSYYWTYSHIGFDKYEEGLAILAKGKVCDVEDFYCTSHQDIHSISSRKILKVTLEINNQTIEFYSCHMNLPTCEDENIRENLYNLVNHTDDSNLKIFMGDFNTDYFNQKKDYNMIIEMGLFDTYEMAQKKDDGVTVYKNISGWED
;
A
#
# COMPACT_ATOMS: atom_id res chain seq x y z
N MET A 1 1.16 5.03 -0.97
CA MET A 1 2.38 5.19 -0.13
C MET A 1 2.38 4.07 0.91
N GLN A 2 3.51 3.44 1.12
CA GLN A 2 3.73 2.38 2.10
C GLN A 2 4.64 2.91 3.21
N GLU A 3 4.69 2.23 4.36
CA GLU A 3 5.50 2.60 5.54
C GLU A 3 5.27 4.06 6.00
N VAL A 4 4.02 4.52 5.90
CA VAL A 4 3.64 5.85 6.36
C VAL A 4 3.43 5.82 7.85
N ASN A 5 4.48 6.18 8.58
CA ASN A 5 4.58 6.03 10.02
C ASN A 5 4.18 7.31 10.76
N GLN A 6 3.74 7.11 12.01
CA GLN A 6 3.59 8.14 13.03
C GLN A 6 3.94 7.56 14.41
N LEU A 7 4.44 8.37 15.31
CA LEU A 7 4.77 7.95 16.68
C LEU A 7 3.50 7.63 17.49
N ILE A 8 3.51 6.53 18.24
CA ILE A 8 2.38 6.12 19.11
C ILE A 8 2.00 7.26 20.07
N ASN A 9 2.98 7.97 20.62
CA ASN A 9 2.78 9.00 21.63
C ASN A 9 2.70 10.43 21.07
N SER A 10 2.64 10.60 19.74
CA SER A 10 2.50 11.91 19.13
C SER A 10 1.06 12.43 19.27
N GLU A 11 0.91 13.75 19.24
CA GLU A 11 -0.38 14.45 19.37
C GLU A 11 -1.26 14.21 18.12
N ASN A 12 -2.53 13.87 18.33
CA ASN A 12 -3.51 13.77 17.27
C ASN A 12 -3.85 15.16 16.72
N VAL A 13 -3.89 15.30 15.40
CA VAL A 13 -4.33 16.53 14.70
C VAL A 13 -5.78 16.42 14.27
N TYR A 14 -6.19 15.29 13.69
CA TYR A 14 -7.60 14.98 13.43
C TYR A 14 -7.77 13.46 13.29
N SER A 15 -8.92 12.92 13.72
CA SER A 15 -9.16 11.48 13.75
C SER A 15 -8.01 10.73 14.43
N ASN A 16 -7.45 9.71 13.76
CA ASN A 16 -6.28 8.94 14.20
C ASN A 16 -4.96 9.43 13.58
N ILE A 17 -4.97 10.55 12.86
CA ILE A 17 -3.77 11.12 12.23
C ILE A 17 -3.06 12.04 13.21
N LYS A 18 -1.77 11.82 13.40
CA LYS A 18 -0.91 12.54 14.33
C LYS A 18 -0.05 13.59 13.62
N LYS A 19 0.48 14.51 14.42
CA LYS A 19 1.26 15.66 13.97
C LYS A 19 2.49 15.27 13.14
N ASP A 20 3.12 14.16 13.48
CA ASP A 20 4.33 13.63 12.83
C ASP A 20 4.02 12.58 11.75
N ASN A 21 2.75 12.37 11.41
CA ASN A 21 2.39 11.48 10.30
C ASN A 21 3.02 11.95 9.00
N PHE A 22 3.86 11.11 8.39
CA PHE A 22 4.64 11.49 7.20
C PHE A 22 3.75 11.95 6.04
N GLY A 23 2.66 11.24 5.75
CA GLY A 23 1.76 11.59 4.65
C GLY A 23 1.01 12.91 4.91
N LYS A 24 0.66 13.19 6.18
CA LYS A 24 0.08 14.47 6.57
C LYS A 24 1.08 15.61 6.39
N MET A 25 2.34 15.42 6.79
CA MET A 25 3.40 16.40 6.56
C MET A 25 3.63 16.67 5.08
N LEU A 26 3.57 15.62 4.23
CA LEU A 26 3.66 15.75 2.79
C LEU A 26 2.48 16.55 2.22
N LEU A 27 1.24 16.25 2.65
CA LEU A 27 0.06 17.02 2.25
C LEU A 27 0.21 18.50 2.61
N ASP A 28 0.64 18.81 3.83
CA ASP A 28 0.86 20.20 4.26
C ASP A 28 1.91 20.89 3.40
N LYS A 29 2.94 20.17 3.02
CA LYS A 29 3.97 20.70 2.12
C LYS A 29 3.43 20.98 0.72
N ILE A 30 2.63 20.08 0.16
CA ILE A 30 1.96 20.25 -1.13
C ILE A 30 1.05 21.50 -1.09
N ASN A 31 0.23 21.61 -0.04
CA ASN A 31 -0.67 22.75 0.15
C ASN A 31 0.11 24.08 0.25
N SER A 32 1.30 24.06 0.86
CA SER A 32 2.15 25.25 0.95
C SER A 32 2.67 25.78 -0.40
N TYR A 33 2.61 24.95 -1.44
CA TYR A 33 2.91 25.35 -2.83
C TYR A 33 1.67 25.81 -3.62
N GLY A 34 0.51 25.93 -2.96
CA GLY A 34 -0.73 26.38 -3.59
C GLY A 34 -1.59 25.26 -4.21
N GLU A 35 -1.20 24.00 -4.02
CA GLU A 35 -1.96 22.83 -4.46
C GLU A 35 -2.82 22.33 -3.30
N SER A 36 -4.12 22.66 -3.29
CA SER A 36 -5.03 22.37 -2.16
C SER A 36 -6.08 21.29 -2.44
N ASP A 37 -6.07 20.70 -3.66
CA ASP A 37 -7.15 19.82 -4.11
C ASP A 37 -6.94 18.35 -3.77
N TYR A 38 -6.00 18.03 -2.89
CA TYR A 38 -5.71 16.67 -2.47
C TYR A 38 -6.48 16.29 -1.21
N SER A 39 -7.14 15.14 -1.25
CA SER A 39 -7.66 14.43 -0.09
C SER A 39 -6.64 13.42 0.41
N TYR A 40 -6.51 13.28 1.72
CA TYR A 40 -5.54 12.38 2.36
C TYR A 40 -6.27 11.31 3.15
N TYR A 41 -5.91 10.05 2.90
CA TYR A 41 -6.43 8.89 3.59
C TYR A 41 -5.26 8.06 4.12
N TRP A 42 -5.40 7.57 5.33
CA TRP A 42 -4.37 6.80 6.03
C TRP A 42 -5.01 5.77 6.97
N THR A 43 -4.39 4.60 7.01
CA THR A 43 -4.68 3.54 7.97
C THR A 43 -3.38 2.90 8.42
N TYR A 44 -3.31 2.34 9.64
CA TYR A 44 -2.16 1.55 10.06
C TYR A 44 -2.52 0.08 10.20
N SER A 45 -1.52 -0.78 9.94
CA SER A 45 -1.66 -2.23 10.00
C SER A 45 -1.20 -2.79 11.34
N HIS A 46 -0.06 -2.27 11.84
CA HIS A 46 0.59 -2.76 13.04
C HIS A 46 1.46 -1.69 13.70
N ILE A 47 2.00 -2.04 14.87
CA ILE A 47 2.98 -1.24 15.61
C ILE A 47 4.37 -1.76 15.27
N GLY A 48 5.16 -0.94 14.59
CA GLY A 48 6.56 -1.23 14.29
C GLY A 48 7.48 -0.78 15.40
N PHE A 49 8.44 -1.62 15.78
CA PHE A 49 9.49 -1.35 16.77
C PHE A 49 8.97 -0.83 18.12
N ASP A 50 7.77 -1.24 18.55
CA ASP A 50 7.08 -0.75 19.77
C ASP A 50 6.96 0.79 19.84
N LYS A 51 7.06 1.48 18.72
CA LYS A 51 7.21 2.93 18.66
C LYS A 51 6.32 3.61 17.64
N TYR A 52 6.09 2.96 16.49
CA TYR A 52 5.39 3.56 15.36
C TYR A 52 4.10 2.82 15.05
N GLU A 53 3.03 3.55 14.81
CA GLU A 53 1.90 3.05 14.05
C GLU A 53 2.31 3.07 12.58
N GLU A 54 2.57 1.91 11.99
CA GLU A 54 3.01 1.76 10.61
C GLU A 54 1.84 1.49 9.69
N GLY A 55 1.72 2.28 8.63
CA GLY A 55 0.54 2.23 7.80
C GLY A 55 0.73 2.54 6.33
N LEU A 56 -0.42 2.66 5.69
CA LEU A 56 -0.58 2.95 4.27
C LEU A 56 -1.28 4.29 4.09
N ALA A 57 -0.96 4.98 3.01
CA ALA A 57 -1.67 6.20 2.67
C ALA A 57 -1.92 6.34 1.18
N ILE A 58 -2.98 7.09 0.86
CA ILE A 58 -3.29 7.56 -0.49
C ILE A 58 -3.55 9.07 -0.43
N LEU A 59 -2.86 9.81 -1.29
CA LEU A 59 -3.19 11.17 -1.66
C LEU A 59 -3.99 11.12 -2.96
N ALA A 60 -5.24 11.54 -2.92
CA ALA A 60 -6.14 11.50 -4.06
C ALA A 60 -6.52 12.91 -4.50
N LYS A 61 -6.42 13.17 -5.81
CA LYS A 61 -6.93 14.41 -6.43
C LYS A 61 -8.13 14.06 -7.29
N GLY A 62 -9.27 14.68 -7.00
CA GLY A 62 -10.52 14.45 -7.73
C GLY A 62 -11.69 14.02 -6.85
N LYS A 63 -12.73 13.50 -7.48
CA LYS A 63 -13.96 13.09 -6.79
C LYS A 63 -13.79 11.70 -6.18
N VAL A 64 -13.64 11.66 -4.86
CA VAL A 64 -13.61 10.42 -4.09
C VAL A 64 -15.04 9.95 -3.86
N CYS A 65 -15.34 8.69 -4.20
CA CYS A 65 -16.65 8.07 -4.05
C CYS A 65 -16.74 7.19 -2.81
N ASP A 66 -15.65 6.50 -2.47
CA ASP A 66 -15.60 5.55 -1.36
C ASP A 66 -14.17 5.41 -0.82
N VAL A 67 -14.05 5.06 0.46
CA VAL A 67 -12.78 4.77 1.13
C VAL A 67 -13.00 3.60 2.08
N GLU A 68 -12.15 2.58 1.98
CA GLU A 68 -12.22 1.39 2.79
C GLU A 68 -10.81 0.95 3.20
N ASP A 69 -10.67 0.41 4.40
CA ASP A 69 -9.48 -0.37 4.76
C ASP A 69 -9.89 -1.75 5.28
N PHE A 70 -9.07 -2.76 5.02
CA PHE A 70 -9.31 -4.13 5.49
C PHE A 70 -7.98 -4.87 5.65
N TYR A 71 -7.96 -5.89 6.51
CA TYR A 71 -6.81 -6.79 6.61
C TYR A 71 -6.78 -7.77 5.44
N CYS A 72 -5.65 -7.85 4.75
CA CYS A 72 -5.36 -8.92 3.79
C CYS A 72 -4.67 -10.12 4.45
N THR A 73 -4.48 -10.08 5.77
CA THR A 73 -3.99 -11.18 6.61
C THR A 73 -5.15 -11.78 7.39
N SER A 74 -5.07 -13.08 7.68
CA SER A 74 -6.06 -13.79 8.49
C SER A 74 -6.04 -13.34 9.95
N HIS A 75 -4.84 -13.06 10.47
CA HIS A 75 -4.69 -12.45 11.80
C HIS A 75 -4.64 -10.92 11.72
N GLN A 76 -5.08 -10.27 12.78
CA GLN A 76 -5.26 -8.82 12.86
C GLN A 76 -4.58 -8.25 14.13
N ASP A 77 -3.51 -8.91 14.59
CA ASP A 77 -2.77 -8.47 15.77
C ASP A 77 -1.93 -7.24 15.42
N ILE A 78 -2.26 -6.12 16.03
CA ILE A 78 -1.53 -4.86 15.82
C ILE A 78 -0.07 -4.89 16.34
N HIS A 79 0.30 -5.89 17.15
CA HIS A 79 1.67 -6.07 17.63
C HIS A 79 2.48 -7.04 16.75
N SER A 80 1.86 -7.63 15.74
CA SER A 80 2.55 -8.46 14.75
C SER A 80 2.89 -7.66 13.51
N ILE A 81 4.19 -7.61 13.15
CA ILE A 81 4.67 -6.95 11.92
C ILE A 81 4.17 -7.65 10.65
N SER A 82 3.71 -8.90 10.76
CA SER A 82 3.12 -9.64 9.65
C SER A 82 1.64 -9.32 9.42
N SER A 83 0.98 -8.56 10.31
CA SER A 83 -0.37 -8.06 10.07
C SER A 83 -0.35 -6.99 8.98
N ARG A 84 -1.05 -7.24 7.87
CA ARG A 84 -1.08 -6.34 6.71
C ARG A 84 -2.50 -5.86 6.41
N LYS A 85 -2.63 -4.57 6.21
CA LYS A 85 -3.86 -3.96 5.70
C LYS A 85 -3.71 -3.53 4.25
N ILE A 86 -4.83 -3.33 3.61
CA ILE A 86 -4.98 -2.67 2.33
C ILE A 86 -5.78 -1.39 2.57
N LEU A 87 -5.40 -0.31 1.93
CA LEU A 87 -6.20 0.91 1.86
C LEU A 87 -6.73 1.08 0.45
N LYS A 88 -8.04 1.09 0.30
CA LYS A 88 -8.75 1.32 -0.97
C LYS A 88 -9.31 2.74 -1.00
N VAL A 89 -9.13 3.42 -2.11
CA VAL A 89 -9.81 4.68 -2.44
C VAL A 89 -10.44 4.56 -3.83
N THR A 90 -11.72 4.81 -3.91
CA THR A 90 -12.49 4.75 -5.15
C THR A 90 -12.70 6.16 -5.69
N LEU A 91 -12.27 6.40 -6.93
CA LEU A 91 -12.39 7.70 -7.61
C LEU A 91 -13.33 7.60 -8.82
N GLU A 92 -14.07 8.69 -9.07
CA GLU A 92 -14.72 8.90 -10.36
C GLU A 92 -13.80 9.72 -11.27
N ILE A 93 -13.36 9.11 -12.38
CA ILE A 93 -12.48 9.72 -13.38
C ILE A 93 -13.15 9.57 -14.75
N ASN A 94 -13.50 10.70 -15.40
CA ASN A 94 -14.16 10.70 -16.71
C ASN A 94 -15.44 9.84 -16.75
N ASN A 95 -16.27 9.93 -15.71
CA ASN A 95 -17.49 9.13 -15.52
C ASN A 95 -17.26 7.62 -15.42
N GLN A 96 -16.06 7.22 -15.11
CA GLN A 96 -15.70 5.83 -14.78
C GLN A 96 -15.28 5.74 -13.33
N THR A 97 -15.72 4.68 -12.66
CA THR A 97 -15.31 4.37 -11.29
C THR A 97 -14.04 3.52 -11.35
N ILE A 98 -12.99 3.97 -10.67
CA ILE A 98 -11.71 3.27 -10.60
C ILE A 98 -11.32 3.11 -9.12
N GLU A 99 -10.91 1.93 -8.76
CA GLU A 99 -10.48 1.57 -7.41
C GLU A 99 -8.95 1.52 -7.33
N PHE A 100 -8.39 2.26 -6.41
CA PHE A 100 -6.95 2.32 -6.15
C PHE A 100 -6.65 1.68 -4.80
N TYR A 101 -5.81 0.67 -4.80
CA TYR A 101 -5.42 -0.09 -3.62
C TYR A 101 -3.96 0.19 -3.29
N SER A 102 -3.69 0.74 -2.11
CA SER A 102 -2.34 0.85 -1.56
C SER A 102 -2.01 -0.44 -0.82
N CYS A 103 -0.97 -1.14 -1.28
CA CYS A 103 -0.60 -2.47 -0.82
C CYS A 103 0.81 -2.45 -0.22
N HIS A 104 1.01 -3.19 0.89
CA HIS A 104 2.33 -3.55 1.41
C HIS A 104 2.24 -5.01 1.89
N MET A 105 2.71 -5.91 1.06
CA MET A 105 2.57 -7.36 1.28
C MET A 105 3.66 -7.91 2.19
N ASN A 106 3.43 -9.08 2.75
CA ASN A 106 4.46 -9.82 3.44
C ASN A 106 5.49 -10.39 2.47
N LEU A 107 6.69 -10.67 2.97
CA LEU A 107 7.72 -11.37 2.21
C LEU A 107 7.26 -12.77 1.82
N PRO A 108 7.72 -13.33 0.69
CA PRO A 108 7.47 -14.73 0.32
C PRO A 108 7.93 -15.74 1.38
N THR A 109 8.94 -15.36 2.17
CA THR A 109 9.54 -16.17 3.24
C THR A 109 8.90 -15.97 4.61
N CYS A 110 7.87 -15.12 4.72
CA CYS A 110 7.18 -14.91 6.00
C CYS A 110 6.51 -16.23 6.46
N GLU A 111 6.88 -16.67 7.65
CA GLU A 111 6.42 -17.96 8.20
C GLU A 111 4.96 -17.90 8.67
N ASP A 112 4.51 -16.76 9.20
CA ASP A 112 3.17 -16.59 9.71
C ASP A 112 2.13 -16.58 8.59
N GLU A 113 2.36 -15.71 7.61
CA GLU A 113 1.44 -15.54 6.47
C GLU A 113 2.19 -14.81 5.35
N ASN A 114 2.43 -15.50 4.24
CA ASN A 114 3.26 -14.99 3.15
C ASN A 114 2.43 -14.22 2.10
N ILE A 115 3.11 -13.65 1.12
CA ILE A 115 2.50 -12.87 0.04
C ILE A 115 1.36 -13.60 -0.69
N ARG A 116 1.45 -14.93 -0.86
CA ARG A 116 0.40 -15.70 -1.56
C ARG A 116 -0.94 -15.61 -0.85
N GLU A 117 -0.91 -15.74 0.48
CA GLU A 117 -2.10 -15.66 1.31
C GLU A 117 -2.66 -14.24 1.31
N ASN A 118 -1.78 -13.23 1.41
CA ASN A 118 -2.19 -11.82 1.34
C ASN A 118 -2.89 -11.49 0.01
N LEU A 119 -2.32 -11.94 -1.11
CA LEU A 119 -2.90 -11.72 -2.44
C LEU A 119 -4.21 -12.47 -2.64
N TYR A 120 -4.28 -13.72 -2.16
CA TYR A 120 -5.52 -14.49 -2.21
C TYR A 120 -6.66 -13.78 -1.46
N ASN A 121 -6.38 -13.29 -0.26
CA ASN A 121 -7.34 -12.54 0.53
C ASN A 121 -7.73 -11.21 -0.13
N LEU A 122 -6.75 -10.49 -0.70
CA LEU A 122 -6.99 -9.26 -1.45
C LEU A 122 -7.92 -9.50 -2.65
N VAL A 123 -7.60 -10.48 -3.50
CA VAL A 123 -8.39 -10.77 -4.70
C VAL A 123 -9.81 -11.24 -4.34
N ASN A 124 -9.94 -12.07 -3.32
CA ASN A 124 -11.27 -12.53 -2.86
C ASN A 124 -12.11 -11.43 -2.20
N HIS A 125 -11.48 -10.37 -1.69
CA HIS A 125 -12.19 -9.21 -1.13
C HIS A 125 -12.73 -8.28 -2.22
N THR A 126 -12.22 -8.37 -3.43
CA THR A 126 -12.62 -7.52 -4.55
C THR A 126 -13.69 -8.21 -5.42
N ASP A 127 -14.58 -7.40 -6.00
CA ASP A 127 -15.52 -7.85 -7.02
C ASP A 127 -15.06 -7.41 -8.43
N ASP A 128 -15.74 -7.84 -9.47
CA ASP A 128 -15.37 -7.53 -10.87
C ASP A 128 -16.08 -6.27 -11.42
N SER A 129 -16.68 -5.45 -10.57
CA SER A 129 -17.54 -4.34 -11.00
C SER A 129 -16.77 -3.17 -11.61
N ASN A 130 -15.54 -2.90 -11.15
CA ASN A 130 -14.76 -1.73 -11.51
C ASN A 130 -13.35 -2.09 -11.99
N LEU A 131 -12.70 -1.14 -12.68
CA LEU A 131 -11.26 -1.21 -12.94
C LEU A 131 -10.50 -1.06 -11.59
N LYS A 132 -9.59 -1.97 -11.32
CA LYS A 132 -8.78 -2.00 -10.11
C LYS A 132 -7.31 -1.74 -10.43
N ILE A 133 -6.67 -0.92 -9.61
CA ILE A 133 -5.24 -0.64 -9.69
C ILE A 133 -4.62 -0.96 -8.33
N PHE A 134 -3.88 -2.06 -8.26
CA PHE A 134 -3.10 -2.45 -7.10
C PHE A 134 -1.71 -1.84 -7.21
N MET A 135 -1.30 -1.06 -6.21
CA MET A 135 -0.04 -0.32 -6.25
C MET A 135 0.63 -0.33 -4.88
N GLY A 136 1.93 -0.48 -4.88
CA GLY A 136 2.68 -0.47 -3.64
C GLY A 136 3.87 -1.42 -3.61
N ASP A 137 4.23 -1.86 -2.42
CA ASP A 137 5.32 -2.80 -2.19
C ASP A 137 4.76 -4.23 -2.08
N PHE A 138 5.03 -5.02 -3.11
CA PHE A 138 4.65 -6.44 -3.16
C PHE A 138 5.72 -7.35 -2.57
N ASN A 139 6.85 -6.79 -2.11
CA ASN A 139 7.94 -7.56 -1.51
C ASN A 139 8.38 -8.78 -2.35
N THR A 140 8.33 -8.64 -3.68
CA THR A 140 8.64 -9.72 -4.62
C THR A 140 9.60 -9.21 -5.69
N ASP A 141 10.75 -9.86 -5.79
CA ASP A 141 11.76 -9.52 -6.79
C ASP A 141 11.38 -10.13 -8.16
N TYR A 142 11.07 -9.24 -9.10
CA TYR A 142 10.74 -9.62 -10.47
C TYR A 142 11.83 -10.46 -11.16
N PHE A 143 13.10 -10.17 -10.92
CA PHE A 143 14.22 -10.81 -11.59
C PHE A 143 14.64 -12.12 -10.92
N ASN A 144 14.72 -12.15 -9.60
CA ASN A 144 15.28 -13.27 -8.84
C ASN A 144 14.22 -14.21 -8.25
N GLN A 145 12.99 -13.71 -8.04
CA GLN A 145 11.89 -14.48 -7.44
C GLN A 145 10.78 -14.79 -8.48
N LYS A 146 11.16 -15.28 -9.64
CA LYS A 146 10.25 -15.58 -10.76
C LYS A 146 9.03 -16.42 -10.38
N LYS A 147 9.18 -17.35 -9.44
CA LYS A 147 8.07 -18.22 -8.99
C LYS A 147 6.99 -17.40 -8.29
N ASP A 148 7.38 -16.49 -7.39
CA ASP A 148 6.45 -15.67 -6.62
C ASP A 148 5.83 -14.59 -7.52
N TYR A 149 6.62 -13.99 -8.40
CA TYR A 149 6.10 -13.09 -9.42
C TYR A 149 5.07 -13.77 -10.35
N ASN A 150 5.38 -14.95 -10.89
CA ASN A 150 4.47 -15.67 -11.76
C ASN A 150 3.14 -16.01 -11.06
N MET A 151 3.18 -16.29 -9.76
CA MET A 151 1.99 -16.52 -8.96
C MET A 151 1.06 -15.28 -8.95
N ILE A 152 1.62 -14.06 -8.87
CA ILE A 152 0.83 -12.82 -8.94
C ILE A 152 0.07 -12.75 -10.27
N ILE A 153 0.75 -13.08 -11.37
CA ILE A 153 0.14 -13.09 -12.73
C ILE A 153 -0.91 -14.20 -12.87
N GLU A 154 -0.64 -15.39 -12.31
CA GLU A 154 -1.59 -16.54 -12.33
C GLU A 154 -2.89 -16.25 -11.57
N MET A 155 -2.91 -15.29 -10.66
CA MET A 155 -4.14 -14.80 -10.00
C MET A 155 -4.99 -13.88 -10.89
N GLY A 156 -4.61 -13.67 -12.16
CA GLY A 156 -5.35 -12.85 -13.12
C GLY A 156 -4.98 -11.37 -13.10
N LEU A 157 -3.90 -10.99 -12.39
CA LEU A 157 -3.40 -9.63 -12.35
C LEU A 157 -2.49 -9.34 -13.56
N PHE A 158 -2.51 -8.11 -14.02
CA PHE A 158 -1.67 -7.63 -15.13
C PHE A 158 -0.61 -6.69 -14.60
N ASP A 159 0.66 -6.96 -14.93
CA ASP A 159 1.75 -6.07 -14.59
C ASP A 159 1.83 -4.92 -15.60
N THR A 160 1.60 -3.71 -15.12
CA THR A 160 1.64 -2.50 -15.96
C THR A 160 3.04 -2.22 -16.51
N TYR A 161 4.10 -2.60 -15.77
CA TYR A 161 5.47 -2.51 -16.28
C TYR A 161 5.68 -3.44 -17.48
N GLU A 162 5.22 -4.70 -17.41
CA GLU A 162 5.32 -5.64 -18.54
C GLU A 162 4.50 -5.19 -19.75
N MET A 163 3.36 -4.54 -19.54
CA MET A 163 2.51 -4.05 -20.63
C MET A 163 3.00 -2.74 -21.24
N ALA A 164 3.89 -2.00 -20.58
CA ALA A 164 4.37 -0.72 -21.08
C ALA A 164 5.22 -0.88 -22.35
N GLN A 165 4.95 -0.04 -23.37
CA GLN A 165 5.72 -0.01 -24.63
C GLN A 165 7.11 0.57 -24.45
N LYS A 166 7.29 1.47 -23.49
CA LYS A 166 8.59 2.08 -23.13
C LYS A 166 8.83 1.81 -21.66
N LYS A 167 9.95 1.19 -21.36
CA LYS A 167 10.35 0.76 -20.02
C LYS A 167 11.77 1.26 -19.73
N ASP A 168 12.05 1.49 -18.47
CA ASP A 168 13.42 1.56 -17.93
C ASP A 168 13.91 0.14 -17.54
N ASP A 169 14.89 0.04 -16.66
CA ASP A 169 15.40 -1.24 -16.17
C ASP A 169 14.47 -1.92 -15.12
N GLY A 170 13.43 -1.23 -14.66
CA GLY A 170 12.44 -1.72 -13.68
C GLY A 170 12.97 -1.87 -12.26
N VAL A 171 14.18 -1.38 -11.98
CA VAL A 171 14.79 -1.47 -10.66
C VAL A 171 14.21 -0.39 -9.76
N THR A 172 13.54 -0.79 -8.68
CA THR A 172 12.97 0.13 -7.68
C THR A 172 13.89 0.34 -6.47
N VAL A 173 14.85 -0.57 -6.22
CA VAL A 173 15.84 -0.48 -5.14
C VAL A 173 17.24 -0.71 -5.70
N TYR A 174 18.10 0.33 -5.67
CA TYR A 174 19.45 0.29 -6.25
C TYR A 174 20.58 0.02 -5.24
N LYS A 175 20.27 -0.09 -3.96
CA LYS A 175 21.27 -0.25 -2.89
C LYS A 175 20.84 -1.33 -1.93
N ASN A 176 21.83 -2.05 -1.39
CA ASN A 176 21.60 -2.88 -0.22
C ASN A 176 21.08 -2.01 0.92
N ILE A 177 19.93 -2.36 1.43
CA ILE A 177 19.34 -1.73 2.61
C ILE A 177 19.81 -2.54 3.80
N SER A 178 20.32 -1.88 4.84
CA SER A 178 20.75 -2.55 6.08
C SER A 178 19.60 -3.38 6.66
N GLY A 179 19.83 -4.67 6.86
CA GLY A 179 18.81 -5.63 7.26
C GLY A 179 18.19 -6.45 6.10
N TRP A 180 18.61 -6.19 4.85
CA TRP A 180 18.22 -6.92 3.63
C TRP A 180 19.46 -7.53 2.95
N GLU A 181 20.44 -7.91 3.74
CA GLU A 181 21.78 -8.36 3.31
C GLU A 181 21.78 -9.87 3.04
N ASP A 182 20.93 -10.38 2.16
CA ASP A 182 21.00 -11.79 1.72
C ASP A 182 21.38 -11.90 0.23
#